data_72b07d944f6535ee9f5fa7b33108211b
#
_entry.id   72b07d944f6535ee9f5fa7b33108211b
#
_cell.length_a   1.000
_cell.length_b   1.000
_cell.length_c   1.000
_cell.angle_alpha   90.00
_cell.angle_beta   90.00
_cell.angle_gamma   90.00
#
_symmetry.space_group_name_H-M   'P 1'
#
loop_
_entity.id
_entity.type
_entity.pdbx_description
1 polymer ?
#
loop_
_entity_poly.entity_id
_entity_poly.type
_entity_poly.pdbx_seq_one_letter_code
_entity_poly.pdbx_strand_id
1 'polypeptide(L)'
;FPFGYGLSYTSFAYSDLKADEKGVTLTVTNTGSCAGAEVVQLYVAKPDAKVFRPAKELKGFTKVQLEAGESKTVTIPLDDKAFRFWNVKANRWEIEGGEYELLVGASVEDIRLCEKISVHGTATVHPYEDRDLDCYYKGDVLHVSDADFEKLLGHPIPKGKTKIDRNLTLGELNHARSPLGWLVW
;
A
#
# COMPACT_ATOMS: atom_id res chain seq x y z
N PHE A 1 -0.99 -15.88 -8.32
CA PHE A 1 0.04 -15.82 -7.26
C PHE A 1 -0.15 -14.52 -6.50
N PRO A 2 -0.09 -14.54 -5.14
CA PRO A 2 -0.18 -13.33 -4.34
C PRO A 2 1.04 -12.43 -4.53
N PHE A 3 0.89 -11.14 -4.23
CA PHE A 3 1.97 -10.18 -4.34
C PHE A 3 3.14 -10.57 -3.41
N GLY A 4 4.36 -10.50 -3.93
CA GLY A 4 5.59 -10.84 -3.21
C GLY A 4 5.87 -12.34 -3.09
N TYR A 5 5.00 -13.21 -3.63
CA TYR A 5 5.22 -14.67 -3.61
C TYR A 5 6.46 -15.08 -4.39
N GLY A 6 7.23 -16.00 -3.83
CA GLY A 6 8.39 -16.62 -4.46
C GLY A 6 8.61 -18.04 -3.93
N LEU A 7 9.38 -18.82 -4.67
CA LEU A 7 9.82 -20.16 -4.27
C LEU A 7 11.30 -20.11 -3.85
N SER A 8 11.66 -20.97 -2.90
CA SER A 8 13.04 -21.18 -2.47
C SER A 8 13.38 -22.67 -2.45
N TYR A 9 14.65 -22.99 -2.60
CA TYR A 9 15.17 -24.35 -2.42
C TYR A 9 15.45 -24.68 -0.94
N THR A 10 15.23 -23.72 -0.04
CA THR A 10 15.40 -23.87 1.40
C THR A 10 14.20 -23.25 2.14
N SER A 11 14.16 -23.38 3.46
CA SER A 11 13.09 -22.87 4.31
C SER A 11 13.63 -21.86 5.30
N PHE A 12 12.80 -20.86 5.66
CA PHE A 12 13.19 -19.80 6.59
C PHE A 12 12.18 -19.69 7.72
N ALA A 13 12.67 -19.46 8.94
CA ALA A 13 11.88 -19.09 10.10
C ALA A 13 12.16 -17.63 10.50
N TYR A 14 11.14 -16.97 11.06
CA TYR A 14 11.23 -15.60 11.55
C TYR A 14 10.95 -15.59 13.05
N SER A 15 11.72 -14.82 13.83
CA SER A 15 11.57 -14.69 15.27
C SER A 15 12.00 -13.30 15.78
N ASP A 16 11.79 -13.07 17.08
CA ASP A 16 12.30 -11.91 17.83
C ASP A 16 11.90 -10.56 17.26
N LEU A 17 10.68 -10.44 16.75
CA LEU A 17 10.18 -9.18 16.18
C LEU A 17 10.16 -8.09 17.25
N LYS A 18 10.78 -6.96 16.93
CA LYS A 18 10.66 -5.69 17.64
C LYS A 18 10.20 -4.64 16.64
N ALA A 19 9.20 -3.85 17.00
CA ALA A 19 8.57 -2.91 16.10
C ALA A 19 8.28 -1.58 16.82
N ASP A 20 8.46 -0.49 16.10
CA ASP A 20 8.03 0.86 16.49
C ASP A 20 7.69 1.68 15.23
N GLU A 21 7.39 2.97 15.39
CA GLU A 21 7.10 3.88 14.27
C GLU A 21 8.27 4.07 13.30
N LYS A 22 9.50 3.69 13.69
CA LYS A 22 10.72 3.84 12.88
C LYS A 22 11.03 2.58 12.08
N GLY A 23 10.32 1.48 12.30
CA GLY A 23 10.47 0.24 11.57
C GLY A 23 10.46 -1.01 12.43
N VAL A 24 11.00 -2.08 11.86
CA VAL A 24 11.05 -3.38 12.51
C VAL A 24 12.46 -3.95 12.51
N THR A 25 12.77 -4.73 13.54
CA THR A 25 13.95 -5.58 13.61
C THR A 25 13.52 -6.99 14.00
N LEU A 26 14.04 -8.01 13.30
CA LEU A 26 13.71 -9.40 13.54
C LEU A 26 14.91 -10.30 13.21
N THR A 27 14.83 -11.54 13.65
CA THR A 27 15.79 -12.60 13.31
C THR A 27 15.21 -13.49 12.22
N VAL A 28 15.99 -13.74 11.15
CA VAL A 28 15.68 -14.72 10.10
C VAL A 28 16.67 -15.86 10.17
N THR A 29 16.16 -17.08 10.20
CA THR A 29 16.96 -18.31 10.28
C THR A 29 16.68 -19.18 9.07
N ASN A 30 17.72 -19.62 8.36
CA ASN A 30 17.60 -20.68 7.36
C ASN A 30 17.48 -22.03 8.04
N THR A 31 16.28 -22.64 8.02
CA THR A 31 15.99 -23.93 8.66
C THR A 31 16.16 -25.13 7.73
N GLY A 32 16.51 -24.88 6.47
CA GLY A 32 16.75 -25.95 5.49
C GLY A 32 18.22 -26.38 5.42
N SER A 33 18.52 -27.25 4.47
CA SER A 33 19.82 -27.93 4.35
C SER A 33 20.78 -27.30 3.32
N CYS A 34 20.37 -26.25 2.63
CA CYS A 34 21.21 -25.55 1.66
C CYS A 34 21.14 -24.03 1.85
N ALA A 35 22.15 -23.34 1.34
CA ALA A 35 22.16 -21.87 1.33
C ALA A 35 21.03 -21.32 0.48
N GLY A 36 20.49 -20.17 0.89
CA GLY A 36 19.44 -19.48 0.16
C GLY A 36 19.28 -18.02 0.56
N ALA A 37 18.47 -17.30 -0.21
CA ALA A 37 18.14 -15.92 0.08
C ALA A 37 16.65 -15.77 0.34
N GLU A 38 16.31 -15.00 1.37
CA GLU A 38 14.93 -14.63 1.71
C GLU A 38 14.69 -13.13 1.49
N VAL A 39 13.50 -12.80 1.01
CA VAL A 39 13.04 -11.42 0.91
C VAL A 39 12.00 -11.18 1.99
N VAL A 40 12.44 -10.57 3.08
CA VAL A 40 11.58 -10.18 4.20
C VAL A 40 10.79 -8.93 3.80
N GLN A 41 9.47 -9.00 3.86
CA GLN A 41 8.55 -7.94 3.45
C GLN A 41 7.82 -7.39 4.67
N LEU A 42 7.76 -6.05 4.77
CA LEU A 42 7.06 -5.34 5.82
C LEU A 42 5.82 -4.64 5.25
N TYR A 43 4.67 -5.04 5.73
CA TYR A 43 3.39 -4.44 5.41
C TYR A 43 2.87 -3.65 6.61
N VAL A 44 2.19 -2.55 6.31
CA VAL A 44 1.49 -1.72 7.30
C VAL A 44 -0.01 -1.85 7.06
N ALA A 45 -0.76 -2.17 8.10
CA ALA A 45 -2.21 -2.23 8.10
C ALA A 45 -2.79 -1.32 9.18
N LYS A 46 -4.01 -0.82 8.94
CA LYS A 46 -4.82 -0.10 9.93
C LYS A 46 -6.24 -0.69 9.93
N PRO A 47 -6.51 -1.70 10.77
CA PRO A 47 -7.79 -2.43 10.73
C PRO A 47 -9.02 -1.56 10.99
N ASP A 48 -8.89 -0.54 11.83
CA ASP A 48 -9.95 0.41 12.20
C ASP A 48 -9.89 1.72 11.38
N ALA A 49 -9.26 1.69 10.19
CA ALA A 49 -9.15 2.86 9.34
C ALA A 49 -10.52 3.43 8.97
N LYS A 50 -10.69 4.73 9.19
CA LYS A 50 -11.85 5.50 8.72
C LYS A 50 -11.59 6.13 7.34
N VAL A 51 -10.33 6.23 6.97
CA VAL A 51 -9.90 6.63 5.64
C VAL A 51 -9.86 5.41 4.73
N PHE A 52 -10.42 5.52 3.52
CA PHE A 52 -10.36 4.45 2.54
C PHE A 52 -8.91 4.17 2.13
N ARG A 53 -8.45 2.95 2.38
CA ARG A 53 -7.09 2.47 2.06
C ARG A 53 -7.08 0.96 1.88
N PRO A 54 -6.04 0.40 1.24
CA PRO A 54 -5.85 -1.04 1.17
C PRO A 54 -5.79 -1.68 2.58
N ALA A 55 -6.25 -2.93 2.69
CA ALA A 55 -6.20 -3.67 3.95
C ALA A 55 -4.78 -3.75 4.53
N LYS A 56 -3.77 -3.83 3.66
CA LYS A 56 -2.34 -3.74 4.00
C LYS A 56 -1.54 -3.24 2.81
N GLU A 57 -0.47 -2.53 3.08
CA GLU A 57 0.39 -1.89 2.07
C GLU A 57 1.85 -2.27 2.32
N LEU A 58 2.58 -2.70 1.28
CA LEU A 58 4.03 -2.91 1.39
C LEU A 58 4.72 -1.56 1.62
N LYS A 59 5.42 -1.42 2.73
CA LYS A 59 6.14 -0.19 3.10
C LYS A 59 7.65 -0.36 3.17
N GLY A 60 8.13 -1.61 3.23
CA GLY A 60 9.55 -1.88 3.20
C GLY A 60 9.87 -3.33 2.91
N PHE A 61 11.08 -3.62 2.52
CA PHE A 61 11.59 -4.97 2.37
C PHE A 61 13.11 -5.01 2.49
N THR A 62 13.65 -6.18 2.80
CA THR A 62 15.09 -6.44 2.77
C THR A 62 15.37 -7.85 2.28
N LYS A 63 16.48 -8.04 1.58
CA LYS A 63 16.92 -9.36 1.13
C LYS A 63 18.11 -9.80 1.98
N VAL A 64 18.04 -11.01 2.52
CA VAL A 64 19.10 -11.60 3.35
C VAL A 64 19.53 -12.94 2.76
N GLN A 65 20.87 -13.13 2.62
CA GLN A 65 21.49 -14.38 2.22
C GLN A 65 21.92 -15.12 3.49
N LEU A 66 21.57 -16.42 3.58
CA LEU A 66 21.85 -17.28 4.74
C LEU A 66 22.36 -18.64 4.29
N GLU A 67 23.43 -19.10 4.94
CA GLU A 67 23.87 -20.49 4.84
C GLU A 67 22.90 -21.43 5.57
N ALA A 68 23.00 -22.74 5.33
CA ALA A 68 22.17 -23.72 6.06
C ALA A 68 22.38 -23.61 7.58
N GLY A 69 21.31 -23.44 8.32
CA GLY A 69 21.33 -23.24 9.78
C GLY A 69 21.76 -21.85 10.25
N GLU A 70 22.10 -20.93 9.35
CA GLU A 70 22.52 -19.58 9.72
C GLU A 70 21.31 -18.71 10.14
N SER A 71 21.54 -17.84 11.13
CA SER A 71 20.59 -16.81 11.57
C SER A 71 21.21 -15.43 11.43
N LYS A 72 20.41 -14.45 10.96
CA LYS A 72 20.80 -13.04 10.91
C LYS A 72 19.68 -12.15 11.40
N THR A 73 20.06 -11.15 12.15
CA THR A 73 19.15 -10.04 12.48
C THR A 73 19.08 -9.08 11.30
N VAL A 74 17.85 -8.73 10.88
CA VAL A 74 17.57 -7.78 9.81
C VAL A 74 16.73 -6.64 10.35
N THR A 75 16.91 -5.45 9.76
CA THR A 75 16.13 -4.26 10.10
C THR A 75 15.52 -3.69 8.83
N ILE A 76 14.24 -3.34 8.89
CA ILE A 76 13.51 -2.64 7.81
C ILE A 76 13.06 -1.30 8.38
N PRO A 77 13.67 -0.18 7.98
CA PRO A 77 13.31 1.14 8.48
C PRO A 77 11.99 1.61 7.86
N LEU A 78 11.24 2.38 8.63
CA LEU A 78 10.08 3.15 8.20
C LEU A 78 10.30 4.63 8.48
N ASP A 79 9.67 5.46 7.68
CA ASP A 79 9.47 6.88 7.96
C ASP A 79 7.95 7.18 8.04
N ASP A 80 7.60 8.41 8.31
CA ASP A 80 6.21 8.85 8.46
C ASP A 80 5.37 8.68 7.17
N LYS A 81 6.00 8.54 6.00
CA LYS A 81 5.30 8.24 4.73
C LYS A 81 4.65 6.87 4.75
N ALA A 82 5.11 5.96 5.61
CA ALA A 82 4.50 4.64 5.77
C ALA A 82 3.04 4.73 6.26
N PHE A 83 2.71 5.78 7.01
CA PHE A 83 1.40 5.95 7.67
C PHE A 83 0.53 7.04 7.03
N ARG A 84 1.08 7.85 6.12
CA ARG A 84 0.40 8.99 5.51
C ARG A 84 -0.73 8.57 4.57
N PHE A 85 -1.76 9.42 4.55
CA PHE A 85 -2.76 9.46 3.49
C PHE A 85 -2.91 10.89 2.98
N TRP A 86 -3.40 11.04 1.75
CA TRP A 86 -3.73 12.36 1.21
C TRP A 86 -5.12 12.77 1.70
N ASN A 87 -5.19 13.85 2.48
CA ASN A 87 -6.48 14.38 2.93
C ASN A 87 -7.01 15.38 1.90
N VAL A 88 -8.04 14.98 1.17
CA VAL A 88 -8.64 15.79 0.08
C VAL A 88 -9.30 17.08 0.58
N LYS A 89 -9.82 17.10 1.82
CA LYS A 89 -10.38 18.32 2.43
C LYS A 89 -9.30 19.28 2.91
N ALA A 90 -8.24 18.75 3.51
CA ALA A 90 -7.12 19.55 4.02
C ALA A 90 -6.10 19.90 2.92
N ASN A 91 -6.17 19.24 1.76
CA ASN A 91 -5.25 19.36 0.63
C ASN A 91 -3.76 19.21 1.04
N ARG A 92 -3.48 18.18 1.84
CA ARG A 92 -2.13 17.85 2.34
C ARG A 92 -2.03 16.40 2.79
N TRP A 93 -0.79 15.93 2.95
CA TRP A 93 -0.50 14.65 3.57
C TRP A 93 -0.71 14.72 5.09
N GLU A 94 -1.47 13.76 5.62
CA GLU A 94 -1.76 13.64 7.05
C GLU A 94 -1.63 12.17 7.49
N ILE A 95 -1.56 11.96 8.80
CA ILE A 95 -1.52 10.63 9.42
C ILE A 95 -2.82 10.48 10.21
N GLU A 96 -3.54 9.40 9.98
CA GLU A 96 -4.65 8.98 10.82
C GLU A 96 -4.10 8.35 12.09
N GLY A 97 -4.37 8.95 13.25
CA GLY A 97 -3.88 8.42 14.52
C GLY A 97 -4.54 7.10 14.93
N GLY A 98 -3.90 6.36 15.81
CA GLY A 98 -4.44 5.14 16.39
C GLY A 98 -3.54 3.92 16.24
N GLU A 99 -4.13 2.73 16.38
CA GLU A 99 -3.42 1.46 16.31
C GLU A 99 -3.16 1.08 14.84
N TYR A 100 -1.93 0.67 14.57
CA TYR A 100 -1.48 0.08 13.32
C TYR A 100 -0.88 -1.29 13.57
N GLU A 101 -0.96 -2.17 12.59
CA GLU A 101 -0.30 -3.47 12.58
C GLU A 101 0.88 -3.45 11.62
N LEU A 102 2.06 -3.80 12.14
CA LEU A 102 3.27 -4.05 11.36
C LEU A 102 3.36 -5.56 11.11
N LEU A 103 3.12 -5.94 9.86
CA LEU A 103 3.01 -7.33 9.41
C LEU A 103 4.27 -7.72 8.64
N VAL A 104 5.01 -8.70 9.13
CA VAL A 104 6.24 -9.16 8.48
C VAL A 104 6.03 -10.55 7.89
N GLY A 105 6.36 -10.70 6.62
CA GLY A 105 6.14 -11.96 5.92
C GLY A 105 7.01 -12.17 4.69
N ALA A 106 6.84 -13.32 4.07
CA ALA A 106 7.47 -13.69 2.80
C ALA A 106 6.62 -13.31 1.57
N SER A 107 5.35 -13.00 1.78
CA SER A 107 4.44 -12.45 0.77
C SER A 107 3.27 -11.73 1.45
N VAL A 108 2.40 -11.11 0.67
CA VAL A 108 1.19 -10.46 1.19
C VAL A 108 0.24 -11.43 1.90
N GLU A 109 0.29 -12.72 1.61
CA GLU A 109 -0.53 -13.76 2.23
C GLU A 109 0.25 -14.63 3.24
N ASP A 110 1.58 -14.73 3.12
CA ASP A 110 2.44 -15.46 4.05
C ASP A 110 3.00 -14.49 5.10
N ILE A 111 2.12 -14.02 6.00
CA ILE A 111 2.51 -13.20 7.16
C ILE A 111 2.93 -14.13 8.31
N ARG A 112 4.12 -13.93 8.82
CA ARG A 112 4.73 -14.79 9.85
C ARG A 112 4.81 -14.15 11.21
N LEU A 113 4.99 -12.82 11.26
CA LEU A 113 5.05 -12.06 12.51
C LEU A 113 4.17 -10.82 12.38
N CYS A 114 3.59 -10.42 13.51
CA CYS A 114 2.75 -9.23 13.61
C CYS A 114 3.01 -8.53 14.94
N GLU A 115 3.14 -7.23 14.92
CA GLU A 115 3.23 -6.40 16.12
C GLU A 115 2.33 -5.16 15.95
N LYS A 116 1.69 -4.76 17.05
CA LYS A 116 0.83 -3.58 17.08
C LYS A 116 1.58 -2.38 17.65
N ILE A 117 1.42 -1.26 16.98
CA ILE A 117 2.01 0.01 17.41
C ILE A 117 0.94 1.09 17.47
N SER A 118 1.11 2.09 18.33
CA SER A 118 0.28 3.28 18.36
C SER A 118 1.01 4.42 17.66
N VAL A 119 0.36 5.01 16.65
CA VAL A 119 0.92 6.10 15.85
C VAL A 119 0.17 7.39 16.17
N HIS A 120 0.92 8.49 16.39
CA HIS A 120 0.34 9.80 16.61
C HIS A 120 -0.24 10.36 15.31
N GLY A 121 -1.53 10.76 15.34
CA GLY A 121 -2.21 11.33 14.18
C GLY A 121 -1.90 12.81 14.01
N THR A 122 -1.89 13.26 12.76
CA THR A 122 -1.83 14.68 12.38
C THR A 122 -3.12 15.16 11.71
N ALA A 123 -4.06 14.24 11.40
CA ALA A 123 -5.31 14.57 10.76
C ALA A 123 -6.22 15.39 11.68
N THR A 124 -6.66 16.53 11.18
CA THR A 124 -7.53 17.48 11.90
C THR A 124 -8.97 17.45 11.41
N VAL A 125 -9.18 16.95 10.20
CA VAL A 125 -10.49 16.89 9.53
C VAL A 125 -10.63 15.52 8.87
N HIS A 126 -11.80 14.87 9.05
CA HIS A 126 -12.11 13.64 8.33
C HIS A 126 -12.36 13.95 6.84
N PRO A 127 -11.73 13.25 5.89
CA PRO A 127 -11.84 13.57 4.46
C PRO A 127 -13.21 13.24 3.87
N TYR A 128 -13.95 12.29 4.46
CA TYR A 128 -15.23 11.80 3.94
C TYR A 128 -16.33 11.91 5.00
N GLU A 129 -17.60 11.95 4.57
CA GLU A 129 -18.75 11.75 5.45
C GLU A 129 -19.04 10.25 5.61
N ASP A 130 -19.81 9.89 6.63
CA ASP A 130 -20.22 8.51 6.84
C ASP A 130 -20.93 7.96 5.59
N ARG A 131 -20.52 6.76 5.13
CA ARG A 131 -21.06 6.05 3.97
C ARG A 131 -20.78 6.65 2.59
N ASP A 132 -20.03 7.73 2.50
CA ASP A 132 -19.68 8.33 1.21
C ASP A 132 -18.99 7.35 0.24
N LEU A 133 -18.27 6.36 0.77
CA LEU A 133 -17.50 5.39 0.01
C LEU A 133 -18.03 3.96 0.11
N ASP A 134 -19.31 3.79 0.43
CA ASP A 134 -19.94 2.46 0.63
C ASP A 134 -19.71 1.50 -0.58
N CYS A 135 -19.78 2.02 -1.81
CA CYS A 135 -19.55 1.24 -3.03
C CYS A 135 -18.10 0.69 -3.07
N TYR A 136 -17.12 1.48 -2.65
CA TYR A 136 -15.71 1.05 -2.59
C TYR A 136 -15.48 0.00 -1.50
N TYR A 137 -16.02 0.20 -0.29
CA TYR A 137 -15.89 -0.78 0.80
C TYR A 137 -16.58 -2.11 0.50
N LYS A 138 -17.68 -2.08 -0.27
CA LYS A 138 -18.39 -3.30 -0.72
C LYS A 138 -17.74 -3.97 -1.93
N GLY A 139 -16.75 -3.33 -2.55
CA GLY A 139 -16.09 -3.82 -3.75
C GLY A 139 -16.96 -3.77 -5.02
N ASP A 140 -18.04 -2.97 -5.01
CA ASP A 140 -18.91 -2.78 -6.17
C ASP A 140 -18.33 -1.77 -7.16
N VAL A 141 -17.15 -2.11 -7.67
CA VAL A 141 -16.35 -1.24 -8.55
C VAL A 141 -16.94 -1.06 -9.96
N LEU A 142 -17.93 -1.88 -10.33
CA LEU A 142 -18.59 -1.76 -11.63
C LEU A 142 -19.71 -0.72 -11.64
N HIS A 143 -20.20 -0.31 -10.46
CA HIS A 143 -21.32 0.61 -10.32
C HIS A 143 -20.94 1.89 -9.54
N VAL A 144 -19.67 2.27 -9.58
CA VAL A 144 -19.21 3.54 -8.99
C VAL A 144 -19.73 4.69 -9.84
N SER A 145 -20.53 5.57 -9.22
CA SER A 145 -21.00 6.79 -9.90
C SER A 145 -19.91 7.86 -9.96
N ASP A 146 -20.02 8.79 -10.91
CA ASP A 146 -19.14 9.97 -10.96
C ASP A 146 -19.18 10.75 -9.63
N ALA A 147 -20.35 10.86 -9.00
CA ALA A 147 -20.51 11.54 -7.72
C ALA A 147 -19.74 10.84 -6.58
N ASP A 148 -19.73 9.50 -6.53
CA ASP A 148 -18.97 8.76 -5.53
C ASP A 148 -17.47 8.85 -5.80
N PHE A 149 -17.06 8.86 -7.07
CA PHE A 149 -15.66 9.08 -7.43
C PHE A 149 -15.19 10.50 -7.07
N GLU A 150 -16.02 11.54 -7.29
CA GLU A 150 -15.70 12.92 -6.91
C GLU A 150 -15.52 13.10 -5.40
N LYS A 151 -16.26 12.33 -4.56
CA LYS A 151 -16.05 12.31 -3.10
C LYS A 151 -14.64 11.81 -2.75
N LEU A 152 -14.20 10.73 -3.37
CA LEU A 152 -12.85 10.17 -3.18
C LEU A 152 -11.77 11.11 -3.73
N LEU A 153 -12.02 11.74 -4.88
CA LEU A 153 -11.12 12.67 -5.53
C LEU A 153 -11.00 14.00 -4.75
N GLY A 154 -12.07 14.39 -4.05
CA GLY A 154 -12.16 15.64 -3.29
C GLY A 154 -12.45 16.89 -4.11
N HIS A 155 -12.70 16.74 -5.40
CA HIS A 155 -13.11 17.81 -6.32
C HIS A 155 -13.90 17.22 -7.52
N PRO A 156 -14.63 18.03 -8.27
CA PRO A 156 -15.31 17.58 -9.49
C PRO A 156 -14.34 16.98 -10.51
N ILE A 157 -14.80 15.98 -11.24
CA ILE A 157 -14.05 15.37 -12.34
C ILE A 157 -13.74 16.47 -13.36
N PRO A 158 -12.45 16.68 -13.73
CA PRO A 158 -12.07 17.69 -14.69
C PRO A 158 -12.76 17.47 -16.04
N LYS A 159 -13.65 18.39 -16.42
CA LYS A 159 -14.30 18.40 -17.74
C LYS A 159 -13.44 19.24 -18.68
N GLY A 160 -12.90 18.62 -19.69
CA GLY A 160 -12.10 19.38 -20.66
C GLY A 160 -11.48 18.49 -21.73
N LYS A 161 -11.04 19.14 -22.79
CA LYS A 161 -10.32 18.44 -23.86
C LYS A 161 -8.91 18.07 -23.41
N THR A 162 -8.54 16.82 -23.59
CA THR A 162 -7.21 16.32 -23.25
C THR A 162 -6.15 16.85 -24.20
N LYS A 163 -4.98 17.20 -23.67
CA LYS A 163 -3.82 17.55 -24.49
C LYS A 163 -3.28 16.28 -25.13
N ILE A 164 -2.98 16.35 -26.43
CA ILE A 164 -2.35 15.23 -27.13
C ILE A 164 -0.90 15.07 -26.64
N ASP A 165 -0.59 13.94 -26.04
CA ASP A 165 0.74 13.54 -25.62
C ASP A 165 1.00 12.06 -25.95
N ARG A 166 2.16 11.54 -25.50
CA ARG A 166 2.57 10.16 -25.79
C ARG A 166 1.73 9.08 -25.11
N ASN A 167 0.94 9.45 -24.10
CA ASN A 167 0.15 8.51 -23.30
C ASN A 167 -1.31 8.49 -23.77
N LEU A 168 -1.70 9.38 -24.68
CA LEU A 168 -3.06 9.44 -25.19
C LEU A 168 -3.36 8.20 -26.04
N THR A 169 -4.41 7.48 -25.68
CA THR A 169 -4.89 6.34 -26.46
C THR A 169 -5.72 6.77 -27.68
N LEU A 170 -5.85 5.90 -28.69
CA LEU A 170 -6.70 6.17 -29.85
C LEU A 170 -8.16 6.44 -29.46
N GLY A 171 -8.67 5.73 -28.44
CA GLY A 171 -10.05 5.93 -27.92
C GLY A 171 -10.28 7.29 -27.27
N GLU A 172 -9.23 7.96 -26.80
CA GLU A 172 -9.31 9.29 -26.18
C GLU A 172 -9.14 10.45 -27.15
N LEU A 173 -8.84 10.16 -28.45
CA LEU A 173 -8.67 11.21 -29.46
C LEU A 173 -9.92 12.08 -29.66
N ASN A 174 -11.12 11.53 -29.44
CA ASN A 174 -12.37 12.28 -29.48
C ASN A 174 -12.47 13.36 -28.39
N HIS A 175 -11.72 13.21 -27.28
CA HIS A 175 -11.61 14.17 -26.18
C HIS A 175 -10.40 15.09 -26.33
N ALA A 176 -9.60 14.94 -27.40
CA ALA A 176 -8.42 15.77 -27.62
C ALA A 176 -8.80 17.23 -27.94
N ARG A 177 -7.91 18.17 -27.53
CA ARG A 177 -8.06 19.60 -27.82
C ARG A 177 -7.88 19.97 -29.30
N SER A 178 -7.42 19.04 -30.12
CA SER A 178 -7.14 19.25 -31.54
C SER A 178 -8.30 18.82 -32.41
N PRO A 179 -8.75 19.65 -33.40
CA PRO A 179 -9.75 19.24 -34.36
C PRO A 179 -9.30 18.05 -35.23
N LEU A 180 -7.99 17.84 -35.42
CA LEU A 180 -7.42 16.68 -36.11
C LEU A 180 -7.62 15.39 -35.32
N GLY A 181 -7.59 15.43 -33.99
CA GLY A 181 -7.87 14.29 -33.13
C GLY A 181 -9.30 13.75 -33.33
N TRP A 182 -10.27 14.65 -33.52
CA TRP A 182 -11.65 14.29 -33.78
C TRP A 182 -11.86 13.71 -35.21
N LEU A 183 -11.03 14.15 -36.16
CA LEU A 183 -11.15 13.71 -37.56
C LEU A 183 -10.52 12.31 -37.79
N VAL A 184 -9.65 11.87 -36.91
CA VAL A 184 -8.97 10.55 -36.95
C VAL A 184 -9.71 9.50 -36.12
N TRP A 185 -10.57 9.91 -35.19
CA TRP A 185 -11.41 9.02 -34.39
C TRP A 185 -12.65 8.60 -35.17
#